data_26cbccc62d50e7d8158b4876d4012155
#
_entry.id   26cbccc62d50e7d8158b4876d4012155
#
_cell.length_a   1.000
_cell.length_b   1.000
_cell.length_c   1.000
_cell.angle_alpha   90.00
_cell.angle_beta   90.00
_cell.angle_gamma   90.00
#
_symmetry.space_group_name_H-M   'P 1'
#
loop_
_entity.id
_entity.type
_entity.pdbx_description
1 polymer ?
#
loop_
_entity_poly.entity_id
_entity_poly.type
_entity_poly.pdbx_seq_one_letter_code
_entity_poly.pdbx_strand_id
1 'polypeptide(L)'
;MPRLHTTLRVANGNWNKAIDTLSAGNENNMFFELFTMLMRMAYSRKVKEIKKWSDTAASFGREKQKRMLLYFMRMVRENFMFNFHQPELVYMTTEEQKFATRFSPFINEANVIEINDLFARALRDISQNANSKIVMYDMALKLIVSLIRKP
;
A
#
# COMPACT_ATOMS: atom_id res chain seq x y z
N MET A 1 4.43 16.23 -11.93
CA MET A 1 2.95 16.27 -11.88
C MET A 1 2.47 17.71 -11.85
N PRO A 2 1.56 18.08 -12.74
CA PRO A 2 1.07 19.46 -12.80
C PRO A 2 0.50 19.96 -11.47
N ARG A 3 -0.18 19.11 -10.72
CA ARG A 3 -0.77 19.47 -9.43
C ARG A 3 0.26 19.92 -8.40
N LEU A 4 1.46 19.33 -8.39
CA LEU A 4 2.51 19.73 -7.45
C LEU A 4 2.96 21.15 -7.70
N HIS A 5 3.20 21.48 -8.96
CA HIS A 5 3.63 22.84 -9.34
C HIS A 5 2.54 23.85 -9.02
N THR A 6 1.29 23.53 -9.30
CA THR A 6 0.17 24.42 -9.00
C THR A 6 0.05 24.64 -7.49
N THR A 7 0.18 23.59 -6.68
CA THR A 7 0.12 23.71 -5.22
C THR A 7 1.22 24.62 -4.68
N LEU A 8 2.44 24.47 -5.16
CA LEU A 8 3.55 25.33 -4.74
C LEU A 8 3.32 26.79 -5.07
N ARG A 9 2.80 27.07 -6.25
CA ARG A 9 2.51 28.44 -6.68
C ARG A 9 1.44 29.09 -5.83
N VAL A 10 0.34 28.37 -5.60
CA VAL A 10 -0.81 28.88 -4.84
C VAL A 10 -0.43 29.11 -3.38
N ALA A 11 0.41 28.26 -2.83
CA ALA A 11 0.76 28.28 -1.41
C ALA A 11 2.01 29.08 -1.10
N ASN A 12 2.45 29.97 -2.01
CA ASN A 12 3.71 30.70 -1.87
C ASN A 12 3.82 31.46 -0.54
N GLY A 13 2.72 31.98 0.02
CA GLY A 13 2.71 32.66 1.30
C GLY A 13 2.61 31.76 2.52
N ASN A 14 2.41 30.45 2.33
CA ASN A 14 2.28 29.44 3.39
C ASN A 14 3.19 28.27 3.13
N TRP A 15 4.49 28.54 3.11
CA TRP A 15 5.48 27.56 2.71
C TRP A 15 5.39 26.24 3.48
N ASN A 16 5.34 26.30 4.82
CA ASN A 16 5.30 25.08 5.65
C ASN A 16 4.05 24.26 5.40
N LYS A 17 2.91 24.92 5.25
CA LYS A 17 1.65 24.24 4.97
C LYS A 17 1.66 23.59 3.59
N ALA A 18 2.23 24.26 2.61
CA ALA A 18 2.39 23.72 1.26
C ALA A 18 3.27 22.48 1.25
N ILE A 19 4.38 22.52 1.96
CA ILE A 19 5.30 21.38 2.07
C ILE A 19 4.58 20.19 2.72
N ASP A 20 3.85 20.43 3.80
CA ASP A 20 3.11 19.35 4.48
C ASP A 20 2.06 18.72 3.55
N THR A 21 1.32 19.55 2.81
CA THR A 21 0.31 19.07 1.86
C THR A 21 0.96 18.25 0.74
N LEU A 22 2.05 18.74 0.19
CA LEU A 22 2.79 18.04 -0.86
C LEU A 22 3.37 16.73 -0.36
N SER A 23 3.93 16.74 0.85
CA SER A 23 4.52 15.54 1.44
C SER A 23 3.45 14.47 1.64
N ALA A 24 2.27 14.83 2.15
CA ALA A 24 1.17 13.89 2.34
C ALA A 24 0.67 13.33 0.99
N GLY A 25 0.50 14.20 -0.02
CA GLY A 25 0.09 13.77 -1.34
C GLY A 25 1.11 12.88 -2.01
N ASN A 26 2.38 13.23 -1.92
CA ASN A 26 3.48 12.43 -2.44
C ASN A 26 3.61 11.10 -1.71
N GLU A 27 3.38 11.08 -0.42
CA GLU A 27 3.45 9.87 0.39
C GLU A 27 2.39 8.88 -0.03
N ASN A 28 1.14 9.32 -0.21
CA ASN A 28 0.07 8.44 -0.67
C ASN A 28 0.32 7.90 -2.07
N ASN A 29 0.83 8.74 -2.98
CA ASN A 29 1.19 8.30 -4.32
C ASN A 29 2.31 7.27 -4.27
N MET A 30 3.30 7.48 -3.42
CA MET A 30 4.39 6.54 -3.23
C MET A 30 3.89 5.23 -2.65
N PHE A 31 3.00 5.28 -1.66
CA PHE A 31 2.43 4.08 -1.06
C PHE A 31 1.60 3.30 -2.08
N PHE A 32 0.88 4.00 -2.95
CA PHE A 32 0.14 3.35 -4.02
C PHE A 32 1.09 2.62 -4.97
N GLU A 33 2.18 3.25 -5.37
CA GLU A 33 3.18 2.60 -6.24
C GLU A 33 3.81 1.39 -5.54
N LEU A 34 4.17 1.53 -4.27
CA LEU A 34 4.72 0.43 -3.48
C LEU A 34 3.74 -0.73 -3.37
N PHE A 35 2.46 -0.43 -3.17
CA PHE A 35 1.41 -1.44 -3.11
C PHE A 35 1.27 -2.19 -4.43
N THR A 36 1.19 -1.45 -5.54
CA THR A 36 1.04 -2.08 -6.86
C THR A 36 2.24 -2.93 -7.23
N MET A 37 3.45 -2.43 -6.94
CA MET A 37 4.68 -3.18 -7.16
C MET A 37 4.71 -4.46 -6.33
N LEU A 38 4.38 -4.36 -5.05
CA LEU A 38 4.36 -5.51 -4.15
C LEU A 38 3.39 -6.58 -4.65
N MET A 39 2.18 -6.17 -5.02
CA MET A 39 1.15 -7.11 -5.49
C MET A 39 1.56 -7.80 -6.78
N ARG A 40 2.15 -7.05 -7.73
CA ARG A 40 2.63 -7.63 -8.99
C ARG A 40 3.77 -8.61 -8.76
N MET A 41 4.72 -8.25 -7.92
CA MET A 41 5.87 -9.11 -7.62
C MET A 41 5.44 -10.36 -6.85
N ALA A 42 4.52 -10.22 -5.90
CA ALA A 42 4.02 -11.37 -5.15
C ALA A 42 3.23 -12.32 -6.06
N TYR A 43 2.37 -11.78 -6.92
CA TYR A 43 1.61 -12.60 -7.86
C TYR A 43 2.55 -13.33 -8.84
N SER A 44 3.60 -12.65 -9.29
CA SER A 44 4.58 -13.23 -10.22
C SER A 44 5.68 -14.05 -9.54
N ARG A 45 5.67 -14.12 -8.20
CA ARG A 45 6.64 -14.87 -7.39
C ARG A 45 8.07 -14.43 -7.61
N LYS A 46 8.28 -13.13 -7.78
CA LYS A 46 9.62 -12.56 -8.03
C LYS A 46 10.34 -12.29 -6.72
N VAL A 47 10.90 -13.34 -6.11
CA VAL A 47 11.49 -13.27 -4.78
C VAL A 47 12.66 -12.28 -4.70
N LYS A 48 13.49 -12.20 -5.72
CA LYS A 48 14.62 -11.26 -5.73
C LYS A 48 14.16 -9.81 -5.69
N GLU A 49 13.14 -9.48 -6.49
CA GLU A 49 12.56 -8.14 -6.52
C GLU A 49 11.84 -7.85 -5.21
N ILE A 50 11.18 -8.83 -4.62
CA ILE A 50 10.55 -8.71 -3.31
C ILE A 50 11.59 -8.35 -2.25
N LYS A 51 12.78 -8.96 -2.31
CA LYS A 51 13.86 -8.63 -1.37
C LYS A 51 14.26 -7.16 -1.49
N LYS A 52 14.41 -6.66 -2.71
CA LYS A 52 14.72 -5.25 -2.97
C LYS A 52 13.61 -4.34 -2.47
N TRP A 53 12.37 -4.70 -2.72
CA TRP A 53 11.21 -3.95 -2.24
C TRP A 53 11.22 -3.87 -0.71
N SER A 54 11.48 -5.00 -0.06
CA SER A 54 11.53 -5.09 1.40
C SER A 54 12.63 -4.20 1.99
N ASP A 55 13.81 -4.19 1.36
CA ASP A 55 14.90 -3.33 1.79
C ASP A 55 14.54 -1.84 1.65
N THR A 56 13.85 -1.49 0.57
CA THR A 56 13.38 -0.12 0.37
C THR A 56 12.37 0.28 1.45
N ALA A 57 11.38 -0.56 1.69
CA ALA A 57 10.37 -0.30 2.73
C ALA A 57 11.02 -0.22 4.12
N ALA A 58 12.01 -1.07 4.38
CA ALA A 58 12.71 -1.09 5.66
C ALA A 58 13.60 0.15 5.87
N SER A 59 13.95 0.86 4.79
CA SER A 59 14.73 2.09 4.89
C SER A 59 13.92 3.29 5.39
N PHE A 60 12.61 3.20 5.38
CA PHE A 60 11.73 4.25 5.90
C PHE A 60 11.79 4.26 7.43
N GLY A 61 11.50 5.40 8.05
CA GLY A 61 11.34 5.45 9.50
C GLY A 61 10.10 4.67 9.92
N ARG A 62 10.04 4.25 11.19
CA ARG A 62 8.94 3.43 11.69
C ARG A 62 7.57 4.08 11.51
N GLU A 63 7.47 5.39 11.74
CA GLU A 63 6.20 6.09 11.58
C GLU A 63 5.70 6.02 10.14
N LYS A 64 6.60 6.19 9.17
CA LYS A 64 6.25 6.09 7.76
C LYS A 64 5.86 4.66 7.39
N GLN A 65 6.57 3.67 7.93
CA GLN A 65 6.23 2.26 7.72
C GLN A 65 4.83 1.95 8.24
N LYS A 66 4.47 2.48 9.40
CA LYS A 66 3.12 2.28 9.96
C LYS A 66 2.05 2.90 9.06
N ARG A 67 2.28 4.12 8.57
CA ARG A 67 1.34 4.75 7.65
C ARG A 67 1.20 3.98 6.35
N MET A 68 2.31 3.44 5.84
CA MET A 68 2.30 2.61 4.64
C MET A 68 1.45 1.35 4.83
N LEU A 69 1.61 0.67 5.95
CA LEU A 69 0.86 -0.55 6.23
C LEU A 69 -0.62 -0.27 6.42
N LEU A 70 -0.98 0.85 7.06
CA LEU A 70 -2.37 1.28 7.17
C LEU A 70 -2.97 1.56 5.78
N TYR A 71 -2.20 2.19 4.91
CA TYR A 71 -2.61 2.42 3.53
C TYR A 71 -2.87 1.10 2.80
N PHE A 72 -1.97 0.13 2.97
CA PHE A 72 -2.10 -1.19 2.34
C PHE A 72 -3.36 -1.91 2.82
N MET A 73 -3.65 -1.84 4.14
CA MET A 73 -4.86 -2.44 4.70
C MET A 73 -6.11 -1.80 4.11
N ARG A 74 -6.11 -0.48 3.95
CA ARG A 74 -7.22 0.23 3.31
C ARG A 74 -7.39 -0.23 1.85
N MET A 75 -6.29 -0.37 1.12
CA MET A 75 -6.35 -0.80 -0.29
C MET A 75 -6.88 -2.22 -0.44
N VAL A 76 -6.50 -3.12 0.45
CA VAL A 76 -7.05 -4.49 0.44
C VAL A 76 -8.56 -4.45 0.65
N ARG A 77 -9.02 -3.69 1.64
CA ARG A 77 -10.45 -3.53 1.91
C ARG A 77 -11.18 -2.93 0.73
N GLU A 78 -10.66 -1.83 0.16
CA GLU A 78 -11.31 -1.16 -0.96
C GLU A 78 -11.37 -2.06 -2.20
N ASN A 79 -10.32 -2.83 -2.47
CA ASN A 79 -10.32 -3.77 -3.60
C ASN A 79 -11.34 -4.89 -3.37
N PHE A 80 -11.45 -5.39 -2.14
CA PHE A 80 -12.46 -6.39 -1.83
C PHE A 80 -13.87 -5.84 -2.04
N MET A 81 -14.14 -4.64 -1.51
CA MET A 81 -15.46 -4.00 -1.65
C MET A 81 -15.76 -3.65 -3.11
N PHE A 82 -14.74 -3.34 -3.90
CA PHE A 82 -14.91 -3.05 -5.32
C PHE A 82 -15.57 -4.21 -6.07
N ASN A 83 -15.34 -5.45 -5.64
CA ASN A 83 -15.92 -6.64 -6.25
C ASN A 83 -17.45 -6.69 -6.15
N PHE A 84 -18.05 -5.92 -5.24
CA PHE A 84 -19.50 -5.88 -5.08
C PHE A 84 -20.16 -4.90 -6.06
N HIS A 85 -19.38 -4.17 -6.86
CA HIS A 85 -19.89 -3.23 -7.86
C HIS A 85 -20.80 -2.16 -7.28
N GLN A 86 -20.54 -1.71 -6.06
CA GLN A 86 -21.30 -0.67 -5.39
C GLN A 86 -20.37 0.51 -5.09
N PRO A 87 -20.41 1.58 -5.91
CA PRO A 87 -19.47 2.69 -5.79
C PRO A 87 -19.46 3.37 -4.42
N GLU A 88 -20.61 3.39 -3.73
CA GLU A 88 -20.72 4.00 -2.40
C GLU A 88 -19.94 3.25 -1.33
N LEU A 89 -19.50 2.03 -1.59
CA LEU A 89 -18.75 1.23 -0.63
C LEU A 89 -17.24 1.42 -0.76
N VAL A 90 -16.78 2.14 -1.76
CA VAL A 90 -15.35 2.31 -2.01
C VAL A 90 -14.97 3.79 -1.99
N TYR A 91 -13.78 4.07 -1.46
CA TYR A 91 -13.22 5.41 -1.36
C TYR A 91 -11.83 5.40 -1.98
N MET A 92 -11.80 5.37 -3.31
CA MET A 92 -10.55 5.30 -4.06
C MET A 92 -10.41 6.46 -5.02
N THR A 93 -9.16 6.88 -5.22
CA THR A 93 -8.82 7.84 -6.27
C THR A 93 -9.03 7.20 -7.63
N THR A 94 -9.02 8.03 -8.70
CA THR A 94 -9.13 7.51 -10.06
C THR A 94 -8.03 6.49 -10.38
N GLU A 95 -6.80 6.77 -9.96
CA GLU A 95 -5.67 5.86 -10.18
C GLU A 95 -5.84 4.54 -9.43
N GLU A 96 -6.31 4.63 -8.18
CA GLU A 96 -6.59 3.44 -7.38
C GLU A 96 -7.71 2.60 -8.00
N GLN A 97 -8.74 3.24 -8.56
CA GLN A 97 -9.83 2.53 -9.24
C GLN A 97 -9.35 1.82 -10.51
N LYS A 98 -8.48 2.46 -11.28
CA LYS A 98 -7.91 1.82 -12.47
C LYS A 98 -7.15 0.54 -12.11
N PHE A 99 -6.38 0.60 -11.05
CA PHE A 99 -5.68 -0.57 -10.54
C PHE A 99 -6.67 -1.63 -10.06
N ALA A 100 -7.70 -1.22 -9.29
CA ALA A 100 -8.69 -2.14 -8.74
C ALA A 100 -9.45 -2.89 -9.83
N THR A 101 -9.72 -2.26 -10.97
CA THR A 101 -10.40 -2.90 -12.09
C THR A 101 -9.67 -4.18 -12.51
N ARG A 102 -8.35 -4.18 -12.46
CA ARG A 102 -7.54 -5.34 -12.85
C ARG A 102 -7.21 -6.25 -11.69
N PHE A 103 -7.03 -5.69 -10.50
CA PHE A 103 -6.49 -6.42 -9.36
C PHE A 103 -7.55 -6.96 -8.42
N SER A 104 -8.70 -6.30 -8.29
CA SER A 104 -9.71 -6.69 -7.31
C SER A 104 -10.14 -8.17 -7.42
N PRO A 105 -10.16 -8.81 -8.61
CA PRO A 105 -10.51 -10.23 -8.67
C PRO A 105 -9.56 -11.15 -7.90
N PHE A 106 -8.34 -10.70 -7.61
CA PHE A 106 -7.37 -11.48 -6.84
C PHE A 106 -7.59 -11.38 -5.33
N ILE A 107 -8.42 -10.43 -4.88
CA ILE A 107 -8.82 -10.30 -3.48
C ILE A 107 -10.22 -10.87 -3.34
N ASN A 108 -10.34 -11.96 -2.58
CA ASN A 108 -11.57 -12.72 -2.50
C ASN A 108 -11.85 -13.15 -1.05
N GLU A 109 -12.95 -13.84 -0.84
CA GLU A 109 -13.37 -14.30 0.49
C GLU A 109 -12.35 -15.25 1.13
N ALA A 110 -11.62 -16.00 0.33
CA ALA A 110 -10.64 -16.97 0.83
C ALA A 110 -9.37 -16.30 1.34
N ASN A 111 -9.02 -15.11 0.84
CA ASN A 111 -7.72 -14.51 1.16
C ASN A 111 -7.78 -13.12 1.78
N VAL A 112 -8.92 -12.42 1.74
CA VAL A 112 -8.99 -11.02 2.19
C VAL A 112 -8.59 -10.87 3.66
N ILE A 113 -9.07 -11.76 4.52
CA ILE A 113 -8.76 -11.70 5.96
C ILE A 113 -7.30 -12.02 6.19
N GLU A 114 -6.79 -13.05 5.53
CA GLU A 114 -5.39 -13.45 5.67
C GLU A 114 -4.43 -12.36 5.22
N ILE A 115 -4.70 -11.72 4.08
CA ILE A 115 -3.88 -10.62 3.57
C ILE A 115 -3.92 -9.43 4.54
N ASN A 116 -5.12 -9.07 5.01
CA ASN A 116 -5.25 -8.00 5.99
C ASN A 116 -4.46 -8.32 7.26
N ASP A 117 -4.52 -9.56 7.73
CA ASP A 117 -3.80 -9.98 8.93
C ASP A 117 -2.28 -9.91 8.74
N LEU A 118 -1.77 -10.21 7.56
CA LEU A 118 -0.34 -10.07 7.27
C LEU A 118 0.12 -8.62 7.50
N PHE A 119 -0.64 -7.67 6.97
CA PHE A 119 -0.31 -6.25 7.15
C PHE A 119 -0.49 -5.81 8.59
N ALA A 120 -1.55 -6.28 9.25
CA ALA A 120 -1.82 -5.95 10.65
C ALA A 120 -0.71 -6.47 11.58
N ARG A 121 -0.22 -7.68 11.34
CA ARG A 121 0.89 -8.25 12.12
C ARG A 121 2.18 -7.47 11.89
N ALA A 122 2.46 -7.10 10.64
CA ALA A 122 3.63 -6.29 10.34
C ALA A 122 3.54 -4.93 11.05
N LEU A 123 2.37 -4.32 11.05
CA LEU A 123 2.13 -3.05 11.75
C LEU A 123 2.40 -3.20 13.24
N ARG A 124 1.89 -4.26 13.86
CA ARG A 124 2.12 -4.54 15.28
C ARG A 124 3.61 -4.73 15.56
N ASP A 125 4.29 -5.53 14.74
CA ASP A 125 5.70 -5.83 14.95
C ASP A 125 6.57 -4.59 14.80
N ILE A 126 6.29 -3.75 13.81
CA ILE A 126 6.98 -2.47 13.62
C ILE A 126 6.73 -1.56 14.83
N SER A 127 5.50 -1.53 15.33
CA SER A 127 5.14 -0.74 16.52
C SER A 127 5.88 -1.21 17.77
N GLN A 128 6.28 -2.47 17.82
CA GLN A 128 7.03 -3.08 18.93
C GLN A 128 8.53 -3.11 18.67
N ASN A 129 9.02 -2.31 17.75
CA ASN A 129 10.44 -2.15 17.44
C ASN A 129 11.12 -3.41 16.87
N ALA A 130 10.37 -4.31 16.23
CA ALA A 130 10.94 -5.45 15.55
C ALA A 130 11.81 -4.99 14.35
N ASN A 131 12.69 -5.87 13.88
CA ASN A 131 13.57 -5.56 12.75
C ASN A 131 12.76 -5.39 11.47
N SER A 132 12.77 -4.18 10.92
CA SER A 132 11.95 -3.83 9.77
C SER A 132 12.26 -4.66 8.52
N LYS A 133 13.53 -4.99 8.28
CA LYS A 133 13.89 -5.80 7.10
C LYS A 133 13.28 -7.19 7.18
N ILE A 134 13.36 -7.81 8.35
CA ILE A 134 12.78 -9.14 8.57
C ILE A 134 11.27 -9.10 8.46
N VAL A 135 10.64 -8.11 9.11
CA VAL A 135 9.18 -7.96 9.11
C VAL A 135 8.66 -7.77 7.69
N MET A 136 9.24 -6.85 6.93
CA MET A 136 8.77 -6.53 5.58
C MET A 136 8.98 -7.71 4.62
N TYR A 137 10.13 -8.36 4.69
CA TYR A 137 10.42 -9.48 3.81
C TYR A 137 9.52 -10.68 4.10
N ASP A 138 9.36 -11.03 5.38
CA ASP A 138 8.49 -12.13 5.79
C ASP A 138 7.04 -11.90 5.35
N MET A 139 6.55 -10.69 5.58
CA MET A 139 5.21 -10.28 5.16
C MET A 139 5.03 -10.44 3.65
N ALA A 140 5.98 -9.93 2.87
CA ALA A 140 5.91 -9.97 1.41
C ALA A 140 5.97 -11.41 0.87
N LEU A 141 6.79 -12.27 1.47
CA LEU A 141 6.85 -13.67 1.08
C LEU A 141 5.54 -14.42 1.37
N LYS A 142 4.95 -14.16 2.52
CA LYS A 142 3.67 -14.78 2.89
C LYS A 142 2.54 -14.31 1.99
N LEU A 143 2.63 -13.11 1.48
CA LEU A 143 1.65 -12.58 0.55
C LEU A 143 1.55 -13.41 -0.74
N ILE A 144 2.64 -14.00 -1.20
CA ILE A 144 2.65 -14.88 -2.37
C ILE A 144 1.63 -16.00 -2.19
N VAL A 145 1.66 -16.65 -1.03
CA VAL A 145 0.76 -17.77 -0.75
C VAL A 145 -0.69 -17.31 -0.65
N SER A 146 -0.93 -16.16 0.01
CA SER A 146 -2.27 -15.64 0.19
C SER A 146 -2.93 -15.26 -1.14
N LEU A 147 -2.17 -14.70 -2.08
CA LEU A 147 -2.71 -14.25 -3.35
C LEU A 147 -3.15 -15.39 -4.27
N ILE A 148 -2.61 -16.59 -4.10
CA ILE A 148 -2.98 -17.72 -4.94
C ILE A 148 -4.18 -18.51 -4.40
N ARG A 149 -4.67 -18.18 -3.19
CA ARG A 149 -5.83 -18.84 -2.61
C ARG A 149 -7.09 -18.45 -3.36
N LYS A 150 -7.92 -19.45 -3.66
CA LYS A 150 -9.21 -19.26 -4.32
C LYS A 150 -10.35 -19.60 -3.37
N PRO A 151 -11.52 -18.97 -3.59
CA PRO A 151 -12.70 -19.31 -2.78
C PRO A 151 -13.10 -20.76 -2.91
#